data_259bf56007451dcdb3e33d409d17e56c
#
_entry.id   259bf56007451dcdb3e33d409d17e56c
#
_cell.length_a   1.000
_cell.length_b   1.000
_cell.length_c   1.000
_cell.angle_alpha   90.00
_cell.angle_beta   90.00
_cell.angle_gamma   90.00
#
_symmetry.space_group_name_H-M   'P 1'
#
loop_
_entity.id
_entity.type
_entity.pdbx_description
1 polymer ?
#
loop_
_entity_poly.entity_id
_entity_poly.type
_entity_poly.pdbx_seq_one_letter_code
_entity_poly.pdbx_strand_id
1 'polypeptide(L)'
;MIRIFYEFYHPVANDYYVFQKDEDFSFSSHLHYCFELIVVTDGGMVVRVDEREYTLSAGEAVLIFPNQVHSMSTPVHSRSVLCIFSPTLISAFSTKLTGRVPVDNRFVPSGFYIDR
;
A
#
# COMPACT_ATOMS: atom_id res chain seq x y z
N MET A 1 10.06 17.48 12.29
CA MET A 1 8.99 16.73 12.96
C MET A 1 8.24 15.90 11.95
N ILE A 2 8.11 14.62 12.18
CA ILE A 2 7.33 13.73 11.33
C ILE A 2 5.87 13.91 11.70
N ARG A 3 5.07 14.24 10.70
CA ARG A 3 3.62 14.31 10.89
C ARG A 3 3.01 13.00 10.42
N ILE A 4 2.24 12.39 11.30
CA ILE A 4 1.50 11.17 11.01
C ILE A 4 0.02 11.50 11.22
N PHE A 5 -0.83 11.12 10.27
CA PHE A 5 -2.26 11.34 10.40
C PHE A 5 -3.03 10.07 10.06
N TYR A 6 -4.24 9.99 10.58
CA TYR A 6 -5.16 8.89 10.29
C TYR A 6 -6.14 9.33 9.20
N GLU A 7 -6.21 8.55 8.14
CA GLU A 7 -7.16 8.82 7.07
C GLU A 7 -8.54 8.24 7.42
N PHE A 8 -9.48 9.13 7.65
CA PHE A 8 -10.86 8.75 7.97
C PHE A 8 -11.75 8.62 6.74
N TYR A 9 -11.22 8.92 5.56
CA TYR A 9 -12.01 8.89 4.32
C TYR A 9 -12.32 7.49 3.83
N HIS A 10 -11.58 6.49 4.30
CA HIS A 10 -11.79 5.11 3.89
C HIS A 10 -12.82 4.48 4.82
N PRO A 11 -14.02 4.14 4.31
CA PRO A 11 -15.03 3.50 5.14
C PRO A 11 -14.53 2.19 5.73
N VAL A 12 -14.79 1.99 7.03
CA VAL A 12 -14.41 0.77 7.73
C VAL A 12 -15.36 -0.37 7.37
N ALA A 13 -16.62 -0.05 7.13
CA ALA A 13 -17.67 -1.02 6.83
C ALA A 13 -17.82 -1.22 5.34
N ASN A 14 -18.16 -2.44 4.94
CA ASN A 14 -18.51 -2.81 3.59
C ASN A 14 -17.33 -2.87 2.61
N ASP A 15 -17.64 -3.15 1.38
CA ASP A 15 -16.71 -3.50 0.31
C ASP A 15 -16.08 -2.25 -0.31
N TYR A 16 -15.34 -1.50 0.50
CA TYR A 16 -14.60 -0.34 0.02
C TYR A 16 -13.42 -0.78 -0.83
N TYR A 17 -13.29 -0.15 -1.99
CA TYR A 17 -12.25 -0.47 -2.94
C TYR A 17 -11.88 0.77 -3.75
N VAL A 18 -10.58 1.04 -3.85
CA VAL A 18 -10.02 2.08 -4.71
C VAL A 18 -8.93 1.46 -5.55
N PHE A 19 -8.95 1.74 -6.84
CA PHE A 19 -7.89 1.38 -7.77
C PHE A 19 -7.51 2.62 -8.55
N GLN A 20 -6.21 2.95 -8.58
CA GLN A 20 -5.73 4.10 -9.33
C GLN A 20 -4.34 3.83 -9.89
N LYS A 21 -4.03 4.51 -11.00
CA LYS A 21 -2.71 4.55 -11.59
C LYS A 21 -2.10 5.90 -11.31
N ASP A 22 -0.86 5.91 -10.86
CA ASP A 22 -0.18 7.13 -10.48
C ASP A 22 1.15 7.27 -11.22
N GLU A 23 1.54 8.53 -11.44
CA GLU A 23 2.85 8.90 -11.94
C GLU A 23 3.53 9.76 -10.87
N ASP A 24 4.78 9.38 -10.53
CA ASP A 24 5.59 10.09 -9.55
C ASP A 24 4.90 10.25 -8.18
N PHE A 25 4.23 9.19 -7.75
CA PHE A 25 3.41 9.21 -6.54
C PHE A 25 4.24 9.54 -5.30
N SER A 26 3.70 10.42 -4.48
CA SER A 26 4.30 10.80 -3.21
C SER A 26 3.19 11.11 -2.21
N PHE A 27 3.36 10.64 -0.99
CA PHE A 27 2.37 10.87 0.08
C PHE A 27 3.07 10.86 1.43
N SER A 28 2.68 11.79 2.30
CA SER A 28 3.26 11.90 3.65
C SER A 28 2.82 10.75 4.55
N SER A 29 3.52 10.57 5.66
CA SER A 29 3.24 9.50 6.62
C SER A 29 1.81 9.55 7.12
N HIS A 30 1.11 8.43 7.01
CA HIS A 30 -0.28 8.29 7.40
C HIS A 30 -0.60 6.83 7.73
N LEU A 31 -1.77 6.59 8.28
CA LEU A 31 -2.31 5.25 8.49
C LEU A 31 -3.83 5.26 8.30
N HIS A 32 -4.38 4.11 7.97
CA HIS A 32 -5.82 3.93 7.79
C HIS A 32 -6.21 2.47 8.07
N TYR A 33 -7.51 2.22 8.19
CA TYR A 33 -8.04 0.90 8.47
C TYR A 33 -8.35 0.12 7.19
N CYS A 34 -7.45 0.15 6.25
CA CYS A 34 -7.57 -0.58 4.98
C CYS A 34 -6.24 -1.22 4.64
N PHE A 35 -6.30 -2.26 3.82
CA PHE A 35 -5.11 -2.75 3.13
C PHE A 35 -4.78 -1.81 1.98
N GLU A 36 -3.50 -1.68 1.70
CA GLU A 36 -3.04 -0.92 0.55
C GLU A 36 -1.97 -1.71 -0.19
N LEU A 37 -2.22 -1.96 -1.46
CA LEU A 37 -1.28 -2.62 -2.35
C LEU A 37 -0.71 -1.58 -3.30
N ILE A 38 0.61 -1.49 -3.36
CA ILE A 38 1.30 -0.63 -4.31
C ILE A 38 2.19 -1.51 -5.17
N VAL A 39 2.03 -1.41 -6.48
CA VAL A 39 2.88 -2.10 -7.46
C VAL A 39 3.57 -1.05 -8.31
N VAL A 40 4.90 -1.06 -8.33
CA VAL A 40 5.67 -0.19 -9.20
C VAL A 40 5.75 -0.84 -10.57
N THR A 41 5.33 -0.13 -11.59
CA THR A 41 5.34 -0.63 -12.98
C THR A 41 6.46 -0.05 -13.81
N ASP A 42 7.01 1.09 -13.39
CA ASP A 42 8.11 1.74 -14.09
C ASP A 42 8.87 2.64 -13.11
N GLY A 43 10.18 2.76 -13.30
CA GLY A 43 11.02 3.60 -12.45
C GLY A 43 11.24 3.02 -11.05
N GLY A 44 11.21 3.89 -10.05
CA GLY A 44 11.46 3.51 -8.67
C GLY A 44 10.73 4.38 -7.67
N MET A 45 10.34 3.76 -6.56
CA MET A 45 9.62 4.43 -5.48
C MET A 45 10.21 3.97 -4.14
N VAL A 46 10.27 4.88 -3.18
CA VAL A 46 10.64 4.56 -1.81
C VAL A 46 9.37 4.52 -0.99
N VAL A 47 9.13 3.38 -0.34
CA VAL A 47 7.98 3.19 0.55
C VAL A 47 8.49 2.90 1.95
N ARG A 48 8.02 3.67 2.92
CA ARG A 48 8.26 3.40 4.33
C ARG A 48 7.03 2.78 4.94
N VAL A 49 7.23 1.68 5.65
CA VAL A 49 6.16 1.00 6.38
C VAL A 49 6.64 0.75 7.80
N ASP A 50 5.98 1.39 8.76
CA ASP A 50 6.42 1.45 10.14
C ASP A 50 7.86 1.97 10.21
N GLU A 51 8.83 1.16 10.66
CA GLU A 51 10.23 1.56 10.76
C GLU A 51 11.09 1.03 9.60
N ARG A 52 10.47 0.38 8.62
CA ARG A 52 11.19 -0.21 7.48
C ARG A 52 11.09 0.68 6.26
N GLU A 53 12.14 0.69 5.48
CA GLU A 53 12.18 1.42 4.21
C GLU A 53 12.43 0.43 3.08
N TYR A 54 11.61 0.55 2.04
CA TYR A 54 11.72 -0.29 0.85
C TYR A 54 11.95 0.60 -0.36
N THR A 55 12.96 0.27 -1.15
CA THR A 55 13.16 0.87 -2.46
C THR A 55 12.63 -0.11 -3.49
N LEU A 56 11.55 0.26 -4.16
CA LEU A 56 10.87 -0.60 -5.12
C LEU A 56 11.28 -0.22 -6.53
N SER A 57 11.65 -1.24 -7.31
CA SER A 57 11.86 -1.11 -8.75
C SER A 57 10.67 -1.65 -9.50
N ALA A 58 10.64 -1.47 -10.83
CA ALA A 58 9.57 -1.99 -11.67
C ALA A 58 9.38 -3.49 -11.45
N GLY A 59 8.14 -3.91 -11.25
CA GLY A 59 7.76 -5.29 -10.97
C GLY A 59 7.73 -5.65 -9.50
N GLU A 60 8.13 -4.74 -8.60
CA GLU A 60 8.09 -4.99 -7.17
C GLU A 60 6.87 -4.33 -6.54
N ALA A 61 6.43 -4.86 -5.41
CA ALA A 61 5.24 -4.42 -4.72
C ALA A 61 5.39 -4.45 -3.21
N VAL A 62 4.57 -3.68 -2.53
CA VAL A 62 4.36 -3.78 -1.08
C VAL A 62 2.87 -3.95 -0.79
N LEU A 63 2.58 -4.72 0.24
CA LEU A 63 1.24 -4.83 0.80
C LEU A 63 1.29 -4.26 2.22
N ILE A 64 0.54 -3.20 2.43
CA ILE A 64 0.47 -2.50 3.71
C ILE A 64 -0.80 -2.95 4.40
N PHE A 65 -0.65 -3.37 5.65
CA PHE A 65 -1.75 -3.88 6.46
C PHE A 65 -2.46 -2.73 7.18
N PRO A 66 -3.71 -2.95 7.61
CA PRO A 66 -4.43 -1.93 8.37
C PRO A 66 -3.60 -1.40 9.54
N ASN A 67 -3.64 -0.08 9.70
CA ASN A 67 -2.98 0.66 10.77
C ASN A 67 -1.46 0.64 10.77
N GLN A 68 -0.81 0.14 9.72
CA GLN A 68 0.61 0.39 9.55
C GLN A 68 0.84 1.82 9.09
N VAL A 69 1.75 2.52 9.74
CA VAL A 69 2.16 3.88 9.34
C VAL A 69 3.01 3.78 8.08
N HIS A 70 2.63 4.51 7.05
CA HIS A 70 3.35 4.40 5.78
C HIS A 70 3.43 5.74 5.05
N SER A 71 4.44 5.86 4.22
CA SER A 71 4.66 7.00 3.35
C SER A 71 5.30 6.55 2.05
N MET A 72 5.12 7.33 1.01
CA MET A 72 5.67 7.05 -0.31
C MET A 72 6.37 8.30 -0.85
N SER A 73 7.47 8.08 -1.56
CA SER A 73 8.17 9.15 -2.26
C SER A 73 8.77 8.63 -3.56
N THR A 74 8.86 9.53 -4.54
CA THR A 74 9.47 9.22 -5.83
C THR A 74 10.68 10.13 -6.03
N PRO A 75 11.91 9.60 -5.84
CA PRO A 75 13.11 10.42 -5.95
C PRO A 75 13.37 10.96 -7.36
N VAL A 76 13.11 10.17 -8.39
CA VAL A 76 13.37 10.54 -9.78
C VAL A 76 12.11 10.40 -10.61
N HIS A 77 11.62 9.18 -10.78
CA HIS A 77 10.44 8.88 -11.58
C HIS A 77 9.87 7.53 -11.18
N SER A 78 8.55 7.47 -11.15
CA SER A 78 7.84 6.19 -10.98
C SER A 78 6.50 6.21 -11.66
N ARG A 79 6.07 5.03 -12.09
CA ARG A 79 4.67 4.74 -12.39
C ARG A 79 4.25 3.59 -11.51
N SER A 80 3.05 3.68 -10.99
CA SER A 80 2.57 2.70 -10.02
C SER A 80 1.08 2.50 -10.13
N VAL A 81 0.64 1.39 -9.56
CA VAL A 81 -0.78 1.07 -9.39
C VAL A 81 -1.02 0.97 -7.89
N LEU A 82 -2.03 1.66 -7.43
CA LEU A 82 -2.46 1.67 -6.04
C LEU A 82 -3.81 1.00 -5.92
N CYS A 83 -3.94 0.10 -4.98
CA CYS A 83 -5.20 -0.55 -4.66
C CYS A 83 -5.42 -0.47 -3.16
N ILE A 84 -6.49 0.19 -2.74
CA ILE A 84 -6.89 0.26 -1.34
C ILE A 84 -8.19 -0.52 -1.20
N PHE A 85 -8.25 -1.42 -0.22
CA PHE A 85 -9.44 -2.23 -0.02
C PHE A 85 -9.66 -2.50 1.46
N SER A 86 -10.95 -2.57 1.83
CA SER A 86 -11.32 -2.83 3.21
C SER A 86 -11.05 -4.29 3.60
N PRO A 87 -10.79 -4.57 4.88
CA PRO A 87 -10.61 -5.95 5.34
C PRO A 87 -11.82 -6.84 5.04
N THR A 88 -13.01 -6.27 4.91
CA THR A 88 -14.23 -7.05 4.63
C THR A 88 -14.24 -7.66 3.24
N LEU A 89 -13.46 -7.14 2.29
CA LEU A 89 -13.33 -7.73 0.95
C LEU A 89 -12.64 -9.10 0.98
N ILE A 90 -11.89 -9.38 2.04
CA ILE A 90 -11.23 -10.67 2.22
C ILE A 90 -11.76 -11.34 3.48
N SER A 91 -13.09 -11.37 3.62
CA SER A 91 -13.76 -11.82 4.84
C SER A 91 -13.33 -13.21 5.30
N ALA A 92 -12.99 -14.12 4.39
CA ALA A 92 -12.50 -15.45 4.72
C ALA A 92 -11.21 -15.43 5.53
N PHE A 93 -10.43 -14.34 5.43
CA PHE A 93 -9.14 -14.21 6.08
C PHE A 93 -9.09 -13.08 7.10
N SER A 94 -10.11 -12.23 7.18
CA SER A 94 -10.08 -11.02 7.99
C SER A 94 -9.86 -11.31 9.48
N THR A 95 -10.47 -12.34 10.01
CA THR A 95 -10.30 -12.72 11.42
C THR A 95 -8.88 -13.20 11.71
N LYS A 96 -8.25 -13.87 10.77
CA LYS A 96 -6.88 -14.36 10.92
C LYS A 96 -5.85 -13.24 10.81
N LEU A 97 -6.19 -12.17 10.09
CA LEU A 97 -5.28 -11.05 9.83
C LEU A 97 -5.47 -9.89 10.79
N THR A 98 -6.57 -9.86 11.53
CA THR A 98 -6.86 -8.78 12.49
C THR A 98 -5.75 -8.66 13.52
N GLY A 99 -5.20 -7.46 13.67
CA GLY A 99 -4.14 -7.16 14.62
C GLY A 99 -2.78 -7.72 14.25
N ARG A 100 -2.62 -8.27 13.06
CA ARG A 100 -1.36 -8.82 12.57
C ARG A 100 -0.76 -7.94 11.48
N VAL A 101 0.56 -7.97 11.38
CA VAL A 101 1.31 -7.33 10.29
C VAL A 101 2.26 -8.38 9.70
N PRO A 102 2.63 -8.23 8.43
CA PRO A 102 3.55 -9.17 7.79
C PRO A 102 4.97 -8.99 8.33
N VAL A 103 5.75 -10.04 8.26
CA VAL A 103 7.19 -9.98 8.57
C VAL A 103 7.91 -9.09 7.56
N ASP A 104 7.51 -9.16 6.31
CA ASP A 104 8.02 -8.33 5.22
C ASP A 104 6.84 -7.88 4.36
N ASN A 105 6.76 -6.58 4.11
CA ASN A 105 5.69 -6.01 3.30
C ASN A 105 5.98 -6.11 1.80
N ARG A 106 7.26 -6.25 1.42
CA ARG A 106 7.66 -6.30 0.01
C ARG A 106 7.53 -7.71 -0.57
N PHE A 107 7.10 -7.78 -1.81
CA PHE A 107 7.06 -9.02 -2.58
C PHE A 107 7.17 -8.73 -4.07
N VAL A 108 7.45 -9.77 -4.85
CA VAL A 108 7.46 -9.70 -6.30
C VAL A 108 6.26 -10.50 -6.80
N PRO A 109 5.23 -9.82 -7.31
CA PRO A 109 4.06 -10.53 -7.82
C PRO A 109 4.41 -11.29 -9.09
N SER A 110 4.27 -12.61 -9.08
CA SER A 110 4.42 -13.44 -10.25
C SER A 110 3.04 -13.86 -10.76
N GLY A 111 2.83 -13.80 -12.07
CA GLY A 111 1.52 -14.07 -12.66
C GLY A 111 0.47 -12.99 -12.35
N PHE A 112 0.91 -11.85 -11.89
CA PHE A 112 0.04 -10.72 -11.60
C PHE A 112 -0.14 -9.88 -12.86
N TYR A 113 -1.38 -9.65 -13.25
CA TYR A 113 -1.71 -8.84 -14.42
C TYR A 113 -2.24 -7.49 -13.99
N ILE A 114 -1.55 -6.44 -14.43
CA ILE A 114 -2.02 -5.08 -14.30
C ILE A 114 -2.45 -4.62 -15.68
N ASP A 115 -3.70 -4.26 -15.82
CA ASP A 115 -4.21 -3.67 -17.04
C ASP A 115 -3.61 -2.28 -17.21
N ARG A 116 -2.81 -2.14 -18.23
CA ARG A 116 -2.05 -0.90 -18.46
C ARG A 116 -2.79 0.04 -19.41
#